data_dfd2d413e5ad6659d98c43432f1f5f25
#
_entry.id   dfd2d413e5ad6659d98c43432f1f5f25
#
_cell.length_a   1.000
_cell.length_b   1.000
_cell.length_c   1.000
_cell.angle_alpha   90.00
_cell.angle_beta   90.00
_cell.angle_gamma   90.00
#
_symmetry.space_group_name_H-M   'P 1'
#
loop_
_entity.id
_entity.type
_entity.pdbx_description
1 polymer ?
#
loop_
_entity_poly.entity_id
_entity_poly.type
_entity_poly.pdbx_seq_one_letter_code
_entity_poly.pdbx_strand_id
1 'polypeptide(L)'
;MLKLIIADDERMVRETLSRIIDWKQYNIELVGLCRNGLEAYDMILDESPDIVLTDLRMPGMDGLELIEKASETPSPPQFVILSGYGEFDYAKRAMKYGVKHYLLKPCGETQILESIRDVAKDCFQRSARQYQKKASFRLPTAWRTTPCSASSTTPFTGTNPWKNLSGF
;
A
#
# COMPACT_ATOMS: atom_id res chain seq x y z
N MET A 1 -6.04 -0.22 9.19
CA MET A 1 -6.57 -0.90 8.00
C MET A 1 -5.99 -0.22 6.78
N LEU A 2 -5.70 -0.97 5.72
CA LEU A 2 -5.30 -0.39 4.43
C LEU A 2 -6.55 0.06 3.68
N LYS A 3 -6.49 1.21 3.03
CA LYS A 3 -7.59 1.74 2.22
C LYS A 3 -7.48 1.24 0.78
N LEU A 4 -8.58 0.74 0.23
CA LEU A 4 -8.70 0.22 -1.14
C LEU A 4 -9.73 1.04 -1.92
N ILE A 5 -9.39 1.36 -3.17
CA ILE A 5 -10.33 1.86 -4.18
C ILE A 5 -10.42 0.85 -5.33
N ILE A 6 -11.62 0.68 -5.88
CA ILE A 6 -11.86 -0.11 -7.09
C ILE A 6 -12.36 0.84 -8.19
N ALA A 7 -11.66 0.87 -9.31
CA ALA A 7 -12.00 1.66 -10.49
C ALA A 7 -12.20 0.75 -11.72
N ASP A 8 -13.39 0.76 -12.28
CA ASP A 8 -13.77 -0.04 -13.45
C ASP A 8 -15.00 0.63 -14.08
N ASP A 9 -15.11 0.72 -15.38
CA ASP A 9 -16.28 1.33 -16.02
C ASP A 9 -17.51 0.42 -15.97
N GLU A 10 -17.30 -0.90 -15.87
CA GLU A 10 -18.38 -1.87 -15.75
C GLU A 10 -18.93 -1.92 -14.31
N ARG A 11 -20.16 -1.42 -14.14
CA ARG A 11 -20.85 -1.44 -12.84
C ARG A 11 -20.91 -2.83 -12.21
N MET A 12 -21.17 -3.85 -13.01
CA MET A 12 -21.28 -5.23 -12.52
C MET A 12 -19.96 -5.73 -11.93
N VAL A 13 -18.84 -5.40 -12.54
CA VAL A 13 -17.51 -5.77 -12.05
C VAL A 13 -17.25 -5.10 -10.70
N ARG A 14 -17.47 -3.78 -10.59
CA ARG A 14 -17.30 -3.04 -9.32
C ARG A 14 -18.14 -3.60 -8.19
N GLU A 15 -19.44 -3.82 -8.44
CA GLU A 15 -20.35 -4.35 -7.42
C GLU A 15 -20.02 -5.79 -7.04
N THR A 16 -19.62 -6.60 -8.01
CA THR A 16 -19.22 -7.99 -7.76
C THR A 16 -17.97 -8.04 -6.88
N LEU A 17 -16.93 -7.31 -7.22
CA LEU A 17 -15.69 -7.26 -6.46
C LEU A 17 -15.90 -6.68 -5.05
N SER A 18 -16.80 -5.72 -4.90
CA SER A 18 -17.10 -5.15 -3.59
C SER A 18 -17.81 -6.10 -2.63
N ARG A 19 -18.55 -7.10 -3.17
CA ARG A 19 -19.41 -8.01 -2.38
C ARG A 19 -18.87 -9.41 -2.22
N ILE A 20 -18.18 -9.95 -3.25
CA ILE A 20 -17.65 -11.31 -3.23
C ILE A 20 -16.50 -11.42 -2.21
N ILE A 21 -15.69 -10.38 -2.11
CA ILE A 21 -14.53 -10.38 -1.23
C ILE A 21 -14.87 -9.65 0.07
N ASP A 22 -14.75 -10.37 1.20
CA ASP A 22 -14.82 -9.74 2.51
C ASP A 22 -13.47 -9.06 2.85
N TRP A 23 -13.31 -7.84 2.35
CA TRP A 23 -12.10 -7.03 2.49
C TRP A 23 -11.65 -6.85 3.94
N LYS A 24 -12.61 -6.82 4.88
CA LYS A 24 -12.33 -6.62 6.32
C LYS A 24 -11.54 -7.79 6.91
N GLN A 25 -11.76 -9.03 6.44
CA GLN A 25 -10.97 -10.19 6.86
C GLN A 25 -9.48 -10.05 6.53
N TYR A 26 -9.15 -9.25 5.51
CA TYR A 26 -7.77 -8.98 5.09
C TYR A 26 -7.22 -7.67 5.65
N ASN A 27 -7.91 -7.07 6.63
CA ASN A 27 -7.55 -5.77 7.23
C ASN A 27 -7.51 -4.62 6.20
N ILE A 28 -8.42 -4.69 5.22
CA ILE A 28 -8.59 -3.73 4.13
C ILE A 28 -9.96 -3.08 4.26
N GLU A 29 -10.03 -1.79 4.09
CA GLU A 29 -11.23 -0.97 4.02
C GLU A 29 -11.46 -0.52 2.59
N LEU A 30 -12.58 -0.94 1.99
CA LEU A 30 -13.01 -0.45 0.69
C LEU A 30 -13.61 0.93 0.87
N VAL A 31 -12.88 1.98 0.46
CA VAL A 31 -13.28 3.39 0.65
C VAL A 31 -13.99 3.97 -0.57
N GLY A 32 -13.88 3.33 -1.75
CA GLY A 32 -14.54 3.85 -2.93
C GLY A 32 -14.67 2.88 -4.10
N LEU A 33 -15.74 3.12 -4.88
CA LEU A 33 -16.03 2.48 -6.16
C LEU A 33 -16.12 3.57 -7.22
N CYS A 34 -15.18 3.63 -8.14
CA CYS A 34 -15.06 4.66 -9.16
C CYS A 34 -15.42 4.08 -10.53
N ARG A 35 -16.13 4.84 -11.34
CA ARG A 35 -16.60 4.41 -12.68
C ARG A 35 -15.67 4.85 -13.81
N ASN A 36 -14.65 5.62 -13.51
CA ASN A 36 -13.65 6.09 -14.47
C ASN A 36 -12.39 6.57 -13.73
N GLY A 37 -11.33 6.84 -14.50
CA GLY A 37 -10.06 7.27 -13.94
C GLY A 37 -10.10 8.67 -13.30
N LEU A 38 -10.99 9.57 -13.73
CA LEU A 38 -11.12 10.90 -13.11
C LEU A 38 -11.67 10.79 -11.70
N GLU A 39 -12.77 10.05 -11.50
CA GLU A 39 -13.30 9.78 -10.16
C GLU A 39 -12.28 9.09 -9.27
N ALA A 40 -11.53 8.13 -9.84
CA ALA A 40 -10.50 7.43 -9.10
C ALA A 40 -9.35 8.37 -8.69
N TYR A 41 -8.95 9.30 -9.56
CA TYR A 41 -7.92 10.28 -9.26
C TYR A 41 -8.35 11.26 -8.16
N ASP A 42 -9.57 11.80 -8.25
CA ASP A 42 -10.12 12.67 -7.21
C ASP A 42 -10.16 11.95 -5.85
N MET A 43 -10.60 10.70 -5.86
CA MET A 43 -10.65 9.89 -4.63
C MET A 43 -9.26 9.53 -4.10
N ILE A 44 -8.24 9.38 -4.96
CA ILE A 44 -6.84 9.22 -4.53
C ILE A 44 -6.36 10.46 -3.76
N LEU A 45 -6.72 11.66 -4.23
CA LEU A 45 -6.34 12.90 -3.58
C LEU A 45 -7.05 13.10 -2.23
N ASP A 46 -8.34 12.76 -2.16
CA ASP A 46 -9.17 12.97 -0.98
C ASP A 46 -8.92 11.92 0.13
N GLU A 47 -8.90 10.65 -0.24
CA GLU A 47 -8.83 9.54 0.70
C GLU A 47 -7.41 9.02 0.97
N SER A 48 -6.45 9.35 0.08
CA SER A 48 -5.08 8.83 0.13
C SER A 48 -5.03 7.31 0.32
N PRO A 49 -5.61 6.51 -0.60
CA PRO A 49 -5.68 5.06 -0.48
C PRO A 49 -4.29 4.43 -0.56
N ASP A 50 -4.15 3.27 0.07
CA ASP A 50 -2.93 2.46 -0.01
C ASP A 50 -2.88 1.62 -1.29
N ILE A 51 -4.05 1.17 -1.75
CA ILE A 51 -4.20 0.23 -2.86
C ILE A 51 -5.28 0.74 -3.82
N VAL A 52 -5.01 0.67 -5.11
CA VAL A 52 -5.99 0.93 -6.18
C VAL A 52 -6.06 -0.28 -7.10
N LEU A 53 -7.23 -0.89 -7.18
CA LEU A 53 -7.56 -1.92 -8.15
C LEU A 53 -8.25 -1.24 -9.33
N THR A 54 -7.61 -1.22 -10.49
CA THR A 54 -8.10 -0.45 -11.65
C THR A 54 -8.20 -1.28 -12.91
N ASP A 55 -9.25 -1.03 -13.70
CA ASP A 55 -9.25 -1.43 -15.10
C ASP A 55 -8.30 -0.52 -15.91
N LEU A 56 -7.80 -1.03 -17.01
CA LEU A 56 -7.00 -0.23 -17.95
C LEU A 56 -7.88 0.64 -18.84
N ARG A 57 -8.98 0.08 -19.34
CA ARG A 57 -9.84 0.79 -20.27
C ARG A 57 -11.04 1.40 -19.59
N MET A 58 -10.94 2.69 -19.34
CA MET A 58 -12.04 3.48 -18.77
C MET A 58 -12.27 4.74 -19.60
N PRO A 59 -13.51 5.25 -19.68
CA PRO A 59 -13.79 6.48 -20.41
C PRO A 59 -13.18 7.70 -19.73
N GLY A 60 -12.73 8.66 -20.55
CA GLY A 60 -12.15 9.91 -20.09
C GLY A 60 -10.67 9.76 -19.74
N MET A 61 -10.34 9.27 -18.55
CA MET A 61 -9.00 8.95 -18.11
C MET A 61 -8.86 7.43 -18.01
N ASP A 62 -7.93 6.87 -18.76
CA ASP A 62 -7.64 5.43 -18.71
C ASP A 62 -6.83 5.05 -17.46
N GLY A 63 -6.72 3.73 -17.18
CA GLY A 63 -6.00 3.26 -16.00
C GLY A 63 -4.50 3.57 -16.03
N LEU A 64 -3.91 3.68 -17.22
CA LEU A 64 -2.49 4.02 -17.34
C LEU A 64 -2.24 5.50 -17.06
N GLU A 65 -3.08 6.39 -17.60
CA GLU A 65 -3.04 7.82 -17.30
C GLU A 65 -3.28 8.08 -15.80
N LEU A 66 -4.19 7.32 -15.19
CA LEU A 66 -4.43 7.35 -13.75
C LEU A 66 -3.17 7.00 -12.96
N ILE A 67 -2.49 5.90 -13.32
CA ILE A 67 -1.24 5.47 -12.68
C ILE A 67 -0.15 6.53 -12.83
N GLU A 68 0.01 7.09 -14.03
CA GLU A 68 0.99 8.12 -14.33
C GLU A 68 0.79 9.34 -13.44
N LYS A 69 -0.41 9.91 -13.41
CA LYS A 69 -0.74 11.06 -12.58
C LYS A 69 -0.63 10.77 -11.08
N ALA A 70 -1.11 9.62 -10.64
CA ALA A 70 -1.04 9.23 -9.24
C ALA A 70 0.40 8.99 -8.77
N SER A 71 1.33 8.61 -9.66
CA SER A 71 2.75 8.44 -9.33
C SER A 71 3.44 9.75 -8.92
N GLU A 72 2.90 10.90 -9.31
CA GLU A 72 3.40 12.24 -8.98
C GLU A 72 2.89 12.74 -7.62
N THR A 73 1.93 12.05 -7.02
CA THR A 73 1.39 12.45 -5.71
C THR A 73 2.40 12.21 -4.57
N PRO A 74 2.31 12.94 -3.46
CA PRO A 74 3.24 12.79 -2.32
C PRO A 74 3.21 11.39 -1.68
N SER A 75 2.09 10.68 -1.82
CA SER A 75 1.88 9.32 -1.30
C SER A 75 1.21 8.45 -2.37
N PRO A 76 1.98 8.00 -3.38
CA PRO A 76 1.41 7.21 -4.47
C PRO A 76 0.92 5.85 -3.96
N PRO A 77 -0.33 5.47 -4.32
CA PRO A 77 -0.87 4.16 -3.95
C PRO A 77 -0.16 3.04 -4.72
N GLN A 78 -0.35 1.80 -4.26
CA GLN A 78 0.02 0.63 -5.04
C GLN A 78 -1.13 0.26 -5.98
N PHE A 79 -0.79 -0.04 -7.23
CA PHE A 79 -1.76 -0.42 -8.24
C PHE A 79 -1.78 -1.92 -8.49
N VAL A 80 -2.99 -2.46 -8.63
CA VAL A 80 -3.28 -3.77 -9.20
C VAL A 80 -4.15 -3.53 -10.42
N ILE A 81 -3.72 -4.02 -11.58
CA ILE A 81 -4.42 -3.81 -12.84
C ILE A 81 -5.28 -5.03 -13.16
N LEU A 82 -6.54 -4.77 -13.50
CA LEU A 82 -7.43 -5.72 -14.17
C LEU A 82 -7.53 -5.33 -15.65
N SER A 83 -7.33 -6.25 -16.56
CA SER A 83 -7.31 -5.93 -18.00
C SER A 83 -7.92 -7.03 -18.85
N GLY A 84 -8.50 -6.65 -19.96
CA GLY A 84 -8.94 -7.57 -21.00
C GLY A 84 -7.80 -8.15 -21.82
N TYR A 85 -8.14 -9.05 -22.74
CA TYR A 85 -7.18 -9.66 -23.66
C TYR A 85 -6.55 -8.62 -24.59
N GLY A 86 -5.25 -8.75 -24.86
CA GLY A 86 -4.53 -8.01 -25.90
C GLY A 86 -3.86 -6.70 -25.48
N GLU A 87 -3.79 -6.40 -24.18
CA GLU A 87 -3.24 -5.13 -23.67
C GLU A 87 -1.81 -5.25 -23.14
N PHE A 88 -1.00 -6.14 -23.73
CA PHE A 88 0.37 -6.41 -23.28
C PHE A 88 1.28 -5.16 -23.27
N ASP A 89 1.11 -4.26 -24.25
CA ASP A 89 1.89 -3.03 -24.32
C ASP A 89 1.55 -2.06 -23.17
N TYR A 90 0.30 -2.03 -22.74
CA TYR A 90 -0.13 -1.26 -21.56
C TYR A 90 0.48 -1.81 -20.28
N ALA A 91 0.50 -3.14 -20.12
CA ALA A 91 1.15 -3.79 -18.98
C ALA A 91 2.64 -3.39 -18.88
N LYS A 92 3.36 -3.42 -20.00
CA LYS A 92 4.78 -3.01 -20.06
C LYS A 92 4.99 -1.55 -19.69
N ARG A 93 4.06 -0.67 -20.07
CA ARG A 93 4.11 0.75 -19.70
C ARG A 93 3.82 0.93 -18.20
N ALA A 94 2.81 0.27 -17.66
CA ALA A 94 2.45 0.32 -16.25
C ALA A 94 3.59 -0.16 -15.32
N MET A 95 4.35 -1.18 -15.75
CA MET A 95 5.52 -1.65 -15.00
C MET A 95 6.60 -0.59 -14.81
N LYS A 96 6.73 0.40 -15.72
CA LYS A 96 7.67 1.51 -15.57
C LYS A 96 7.33 2.40 -14.37
N TYR A 97 6.05 2.46 -13.99
CA TYR A 97 5.55 3.18 -12.82
C TYR A 97 5.52 2.33 -11.54
N GLY A 98 6.11 1.14 -11.58
CA GLY A 98 6.25 0.26 -10.42
C GLY A 98 5.03 -0.64 -10.15
N VAL A 99 4.10 -0.76 -11.10
CA VAL A 99 3.00 -1.72 -11.00
C VAL A 99 3.54 -3.14 -11.09
N LYS A 100 3.23 -3.96 -10.10
CA LYS A 100 3.74 -5.34 -10.00
C LYS A 100 2.70 -6.39 -10.35
N HIS A 101 1.43 -6.05 -10.19
CA HIS A 101 0.32 -7.00 -10.33
C HIS A 101 -0.58 -6.61 -11.49
N TYR A 102 -0.65 -7.52 -12.44
CA TYR A 102 -1.45 -7.40 -13.65
C TYR A 102 -2.25 -8.68 -13.82
N LEU A 103 -3.56 -8.57 -13.80
CA LEU A 103 -4.50 -9.68 -13.88
C LEU A 103 -5.31 -9.60 -15.17
N LEU A 104 -5.43 -10.71 -15.87
CA LEU A 104 -6.24 -10.80 -17.08
C LEU A 104 -7.69 -11.16 -16.73
N LYS A 105 -8.65 -10.39 -17.24
CA LYS A 105 -10.08 -10.74 -17.19
C LYS A 105 -10.38 -11.87 -18.20
N PRO A 106 -11.16 -12.91 -17.83
CA PRO A 106 -11.79 -13.09 -16.52
C PRO A 106 -10.80 -13.64 -15.48
N CYS A 107 -10.71 -12.98 -14.33
CA CYS A 107 -9.90 -13.42 -13.21
C CYS A 107 -10.78 -13.88 -12.05
N GLY A 108 -10.33 -14.94 -11.37
CA GLY A 108 -11.03 -15.47 -10.22
C GLY A 108 -10.73 -14.69 -8.94
N GLU A 109 -11.62 -14.81 -7.95
CA GLU A 109 -11.46 -14.19 -6.63
C GLU A 109 -10.10 -14.48 -6.00
N THR A 110 -9.63 -15.74 -6.08
CA THR A 110 -8.35 -16.18 -5.52
C THR A 110 -7.16 -15.40 -6.08
N GLN A 111 -7.14 -15.16 -7.40
CA GLN A 111 -6.06 -14.43 -8.06
C GLN A 111 -6.02 -12.96 -7.62
N ILE A 112 -7.19 -12.35 -7.48
CA ILE A 112 -7.32 -10.98 -7.00
C ILE A 112 -6.82 -10.88 -5.57
N LEU A 113 -7.27 -11.80 -4.70
CA LEU A 113 -6.84 -11.85 -3.29
C LEU A 113 -5.35 -12.07 -3.12
N GLU A 114 -4.74 -12.97 -3.89
CA GLU A 114 -3.29 -13.19 -3.86
C GLU A 114 -2.52 -11.92 -4.21
N SER A 115 -2.92 -11.24 -5.30
CA SER A 115 -2.31 -10.00 -5.73
C SER A 115 -2.46 -8.88 -4.69
N ILE A 116 -3.65 -8.73 -4.12
CA ILE A 116 -3.92 -7.74 -3.08
C ILE A 116 -3.13 -8.03 -1.80
N ARG A 117 -3.00 -9.31 -1.40
CA ARG A 117 -2.21 -9.71 -0.21
C ARG A 117 -0.72 -9.40 -0.38
N ASP A 118 -0.18 -9.58 -1.58
CA ASP A 118 1.22 -9.25 -1.85
C ASP A 118 1.45 -7.74 -1.85
N VAL A 119 0.54 -6.99 -2.45
CA VAL A 119 0.56 -5.51 -2.39
C VAL A 119 0.41 -5.01 -0.95
N ALA A 120 -0.48 -5.60 -0.16
CA ALA A 120 -0.66 -5.23 1.24
C ALA A 120 0.63 -5.43 2.06
N LYS A 121 1.36 -6.54 1.84
CA LYS A 121 2.68 -6.75 2.47
C LYS A 121 3.67 -5.64 2.11
N ASP A 122 3.70 -5.24 0.83
CA ASP A 122 4.56 -4.14 0.37
C ASP A 122 4.20 -2.81 1.05
N CYS A 123 2.90 -2.50 1.20
CA CYS A 123 2.43 -1.31 1.90
C CYS A 123 2.89 -1.30 3.37
N PHE A 124 2.73 -2.41 4.09
CA PHE A 124 3.21 -2.51 5.48
C PHE A 124 4.73 -2.34 5.59
N GLN A 125 5.50 -2.93 4.68
CA GLN A 125 6.96 -2.78 4.68
C GLN A 125 7.39 -1.33 4.39
N ARG A 126 6.71 -0.62 3.48
CA ARG A 126 6.97 0.81 3.22
C ARG A 126 6.71 1.66 4.45
N SER A 127 5.57 1.46 5.10
CA SER A 127 5.22 2.18 6.33
C SER A 127 6.27 1.96 7.43
N ALA A 128 6.69 0.71 7.66
CA ALA A 128 7.73 0.39 8.64
C ALA A 128 9.06 1.09 8.34
N ARG A 129 9.50 1.10 7.07
CA ARG A 129 10.74 1.80 6.64
C ARG A 129 10.65 3.31 6.82
N GLN A 130 9.49 3.91 6.58
CA GLN A 130 9.28 5.35 6.79
C GLN A 130 9.33 5.70 8.28
N TYR A 131 8.75 4.87 9.15
CA TYR A 131 8.83 5.06 10.60
C TYR A 131 10.28 5.00 11.10
N GLN A 132 11.06 4.03 10.64
CA GLN A 132 12.48 3.91 11.00
C GLN A 132 13.30 5.12 10.55
N LYS A 133 13.09 5.61 9.32
CA LYS A 133 13.77 6.82 8.82
C LYS A 133 13.39 8.06 9.63
N LYS A 134 12.13 8.24 10.02
CA LYS A 134 11.70 9.36 10.87
C LYS A 134 12.24 9.24 12.29
N ALA A 135 12.35 8.05 12.85
CA ALA A 135 12.90 7.81 14.19
C ALA A 135 14.40 8.08 14.22
N SER A 136 15.17 7.67 13.21
CA SER A 136 16.61 7.95 13.13
C SER A 136 16.95 9.43 12.92
N PHE A 137 16.03 10.22 12.36
CA PHE A 137 16.22 11.67 12.19
C PHE A 137 15.87 12.48 13.46
N ARG A 138 15.19 11.87 14.43
CA ARG A 138 14.80 12.53 15.69
C ARG A 138 15.80 12.41 16.84
N LEU A 139 16.94 11.74 16.65
CA LEU A 139 18.00 11.74 17.67
C LEU A 139 18.72 13.09 17.60
N PRO A 140 18.63 13.92 18.66
CA PRO A 140 19.41 15.16 18.72
C PRO A 140 20.90 14.81 18.69
N THR A 141 21.66 15.53 17.87
CA THR A 141 23.12 15.45 17.73
C THR A 141 23.87 15.76 19.03
N ALA A 142 23.15 16.08 20.11
CA ALA A 142 23.73 16.43 21.42
C ALA A 142 24.42 15.28 22.17
N TRP A 143 24.24 14.02 21.73
CA TRP A 143 24.85 12.87 22.43
C TRP A 143 26.07 12.27 21.71
N ARG A 144 26.58 12.91 20.65
CA ARG A 144 27.72 12.39 19.86
C ARG A 144 29.09 12.88 20.25
N THR A 145 29.21 13.77 21.20
CA THR A 145 30.54 14.25 21.62
C THR A 145 30.62 14.40 23.13
N THR A 146 30.96 13.34 23.83
CA THR A 146 31.90 13.37 24.96
C THR A 146 32.48 11.97 25.15
N PRO A 147 33.79 11.76 24.93
CA PRO A 147 34.45 10.63 25.50
C PRO A 147 34.63 10.93 27.00
N CYS A 148 33.83 10.25 27.81
CA CYS A 148 34.02 10.32 29.25
C CYS A 148 35.27 9.49 29.62
N SER A 149 36.34 10.19 29.92
CA SER A 149 37.52 9.62 30.56
C SER A 149 37.17 9.12 31.96
N ALA A 150 37.47 7.88 32.17
CA ALA A 150 37.79 7.09 33.35
C ALA A 150 37.57 7.66 34.74
N SER A 151 37.06 6.80 35.55
CA SER A 151 37.39 6.37 36.92
C SER A 151 36.24 6.60 37.92
N SER A 152 35.60 5.53 38.27
CA SER A 152 35.45 5.03 39.64
C SER A 152 34.43 3.88 39.71
N THR A 153 34.89 2.78 40.20
CA THR A 153 34.25 1.55 40.59
C THR A 153 33.16 1.77 41.64
N THR A 154 31.91 1.38 41.31
CA THR A 154 30.97 0.83 42.30
C THR A 154 29.96 -0.09 41.56
N PRO A 155 29.69 -1.30 42.07
CA PRO A 155 28.76 -2.21 41.45
C PRO A 155 27.32 -1.85 41.82
N PHE A 156 26.51 -1.53 40.80
CA PHE A 156 25.08 -1.31 40.99
C PHE A 156 24.35 -2.64 40.82
N THR A 157 23.90 -3.21 41.95
CA THR A 157 22.95 -4.34 41.96
C THR A 157 21.55 -3.78 41.75
N GLY A 158 21.10 -3.82 40.52
CA GLY A 158 19.72 -3.41 40.15
C GLY A 158 19.03 -4.51 39.39
N THR A 159 18.06 -5.12 40.04
CA THR A 159 17.16 -6.13 39.52
C THR A 159 16.43 -5.69 38.23
N ASN A 160 16.51 -6.49 37.19
CA ASN A 160 15.87 -6.30 35.89
C ASN A 160 14.35 -6.59 35.98
N PRO A 161 13.46 -5.59 35.77
CA PRO A 161 12.01 -5.76 35.95
C PRO A 161 11.30 -6.51 34.82
N TRP A 162 12.00 -7.02 33.79
CA TRP A 162 11.38 -7.64 32.59
C TRP A 162 11.50 -9.16 32.50
N LYS A 163 11.77 -9.85 33.63
CA LYS A 163 11.88 -11.32 33.65
C LYS A 163 10.63 -12.00 34.17
N ASN A 164 9.43 -11.63 33.74
CA ASN A 164 8.24 -12.46 33.97
C ASN A 164 7.13 -12.06 32.97
N LEU A 165 7.20 -12.54 31.76
CA LEU A 165 6.05 -12.66 30.85
C LEU A 165 6.33 -13.80 29.83
N SER A 166 6.49 -15.02 30.38
CA SER A 166 6.30 -16.25 29.62
C SER A 166 5.20 -17.04 30.30
N GLY A 167 4.00 -16.94 29.75
CA GLY A 167 2.85 -17.71 30.21
C GLY A 167 1.55 -17.01 29.83
N PHE A 168 1.06 -17.33 28.63
CA PHE A 168 -0.30 -17.62 28.17
C PHE A 168 -0.28 -17.63 26.66
#